data_04d5662fb2acbb5e35ac8a6b6dbed5e6
#
_entry.id   04d5662fb2acbb5e35ac8a6b6dbed5e6
#
_cell.length_a   1.000
_cell.length_b   1.000
_cell.length_c   1.000
_cell.angle_alpha   90.00
_cell.angle_beta   90.00
_cell.angle_gamma   90.00
#
_symmetry.space_group_name_H-M   'P 1'
#
loop_
_entity.id
_entity.type
_entity.pdbx_description
1 polymer ?
#
loop_
_entity_poly.entity_id
_entity_poly.type
_entity_poly.pdbx_seq_one_letter_code
_entity_poly.pdbx_strand_id
1 'polypeptide(L)'
;MKKEVIERIVNSPSDRRKFMKRVGMTGIGVAAASMVGNSFLGKAYAASTINDADILNFALNLEYLEAEFYSMATYGSTLLELGVLTSSEESGPTTGGDMVPDFGSSPLAFLATALRENEIDHVKYLRSALGSAAVKKPAINLNALGYGYSSVDSWLKLARQFEDVGVSAYLGAAPLISSKTYLAAAGAILATEAQHSGSIRLACIQNRVTSPAVDSLDVPPTSQAPYDVTSSNALSIPRTTAQVLNIVYAGGSCSGGFYPDGMNGVIICQS
;
A
#
# COMPACT_ATOMS: atom_id res chain seq x y z
N MET A 1 23.59 -5.58 -29.00
CA MET A 1 24.22 -4.82 -27.90
C MET A 1 23.37 -4.75 -26.62
N LYS A 2 22.08 -4.39 -26.68
CA LYS A 2 21.24 -4.31 -25.43
C LYS A 2 20.90 -5.68 -24.80
N LYS A 3 20.66 -6.72 -25.57
CA LYS A 3 20.29 -8.05 -25.10
C LYS A 3 21.45 -8.78 -24.38
N GLU A 4 22.66 -8.71 -24.92
CA GLU A 4 23.88 -9.29 -24.31
C GLU A 4 24.26 -8.63 -22.97
N VAL A 5 24.00 -7.33 -22.80
CA VAL A 5 24.29 -6.61 -21.55
C VAL A 5 23.33 -7.07 -20.46
N ILE A 6 22.04 -7.28 -20.77
CA ILE A 6 21.05 -7.78 -19.83
C ILE A 6 21.33 -9.23 -19.42
N GLU A 7 21.69 -10.11 -20.36
CA GLU A 7 22.04 -11.50 -20.08
C GLU A 7 23.30 -11.62 -19.20
N ARG A 8 24.29 -10.74 -19.36
CA ARG A 8 25.48 -10.68 -18.48
C ARG A 8 25.12 -10.25 -17.06
N ILE A 9 24.25 -9.25 -16.88
CA ILE A 9 23.84 -8.78 -15.56
C ILE A 9 23.04 -9.86 -14.80
N VAL A 10 22.21 -10.62 -15.52
CA VAL A 10 21.36 -11.66 -14.92
C VAL A 10 22.16 -12.91 -14.53
N ASN A 11 23.20 -13.26 -15.28
CA ASN A 11 23.87 -14.56 -15.18
C ASN A 11 25.22 -14.55 -14.44
N SER A 12 25.78 -13.37 -14.09
CA SER A 12 27.05 -13.29 -13.36
C SER A 12 26.89 -12.81 -11.91
N PRO A 13 27.23 -13.65 -10.91
CA PRO A 13 27.23 -13.24 -9.50
C PRO A 13 28.17 -12.05 -9.20
N SER A 14 29.26 -11.92 -9.97
CA SER A 14 30.22 -10.83 -9.84
C SER A 14 29.67 -9.49 -10.37
N ASP A 15 28.86 -9.53 -11.41
CA ASP A 15 28.28 -8.32 -12.00
C ASP A 15 27.05 -7.84 -11.22
N ARG A 16 26.28 -8.78 -10.62
CA ARG A 16 25.25 -8.43 -9.63
C ARG A 16 25.84 -7.71 -8.42
N ARG A 17 26.99 -8.20 -7.87
CA ARG A 17 27.68 -7.52 -6.76
C ARG A 17 28.23 -6.15 -7.17
N LYS A 18 28.74 -5.99 -8.38
CA LYS A 18 29.22 -4.70 -8.90
C LYS A 18 28.08 -3.73 -9.14
N PHE A 19 26.94 -4.22 -9.66
CA PHE A 19 25.72 -3.42 -9.81
C PHE A 19 25.21 -2.97 -8.45
N MET A 20 25.04 -3.89 -7.50
CA MET A 20 24.60 -3.57 -6.13
C MET A 20 25.59 -2.64 -5.40
N LYS A 21 26.91 -2.79 -5.61
CA LYS A 21 27.90 -1.86 -5.08
C LYS A 21 27.82 -0.47 -5.73
N ARG A 22 27.53 -0.38 -7.02
CA ARG A 22 27.38 0.92 -7.71
C ARG A 22 26.11 1.64 -7.31
N VAL A 23 25.00 0.91 -7.13
CA VAL A 23 23.75 1.46 -6.60
C VAL A 23 23.91 1.87 -5.11
N GLY A 24 24.69 1.12 -4.33
CA GLY A 24 25.01 1.45 -2.92
C GLY A 24 26.12 2.47 -2.71
N MET A 25 26.97 2.75 -3.70
CA MET A 25 28.09 3.69 -3.59
C MET A 25 27.78 5.14 -3.99
N THR A 26 26.60 5.42 -4.51
CA THR A 26 26.07 6.78 -4.54
C THR A 26 25.48 7.11 -3.17
N GLY A 27 26.31 7.26 -2.18
CA GLY A 27 26.19 7.85 -0.82
C GLY A 27 24.84 7.99 -0.09
N ILE A 28 23.74 7.51 -0.66
CA ILE A 28 22.38 7.64 -0.11
C ILE A 28 21.88 6.29 0.44
N GLY A 29 22.39 5.15 -0.04
CA GLY A 29 21.87 3.84 0.33
C GLY A 29 22.17 3.40 1.77
N VAL A 30 23.29 3.81 2.36
CA VAL A 30 23.67 3.39 3.72
C VAL A 30 23.22 4.40 4.78
N ALA A 31 23.23 5.68 4.46
CA ALA A 31 22.71 6.71 5.37
C ALA A 31 21.18 6.73 5.41
N ALA A 32 20.50 6.43 4.28
CA ALA A 32 19.04 6.32 4.25
C ALA A 32 18.54 5.06 4.97
N ALA A 33 19.24 3.93 4.85
CA ALA A 33 18.86 2.70 5.57
C ALA A 33 19.00 2.84 7.09
N SER A 34 20.05 3.55 7.57
CA SER A 34 20.20 3.81 9.00
C SER A 34 19.27 4.90 9.53
N MET A 35 18.89 5.90 8.70
CA MET A 35 17.90 6.90 9.07
C MET A 35 16.46 6.35 8.98
N VAL A 36 16.17 5.53 7.97
CA VAL A 36 14.85 4.89 7.81
C VAL A 36 14.60 3.89 8.94
N GLY A 37 15.61 3.11 9.35
CA GLY A 37 15.48 2.15 10.45
C GLY A 37 15.08 2.79 11.78
N ASN A 38 15.66 3.94 12.14
CA ASN A 38 15.36 4.60 13.41
C ASN A 38 14.13 5.52 13.37
N SER A 39 13.75 6.04 12.21
CA SER A 39 12.56 6.89 12.07
C SER A 39 11.31 6.12 11.67
N PHE A 40 11.46 4.91 11.10
CA PHE A 40 10.32 4.08 10.72
C PHE A 40 9.49 3.62 11.93
N LEU A 41 10.17 3.32 13.04
CA LEU A 41 9.51 2.76 14.22
C LEU A 41 9.00 3.78 15.23
N GLY A 42 9.33 5.04 15.11
CA GLY A 42 8.95 6.06 16.09
C GLY A 42 9.36 5.74 17.55
N LYS A 43 9.35 6.72 18.44
CA LYS A 43 9.81 6.55 19.84
C LYS A 43 8.88 5.73 20.75
N ALA A 44 7.61 5.46 20.35
CA ALA A 44 6.62 4.81 21.22
C ALA A 44 6.81 3.29 21.35
N TYR A 45 7.61 2.67 20.48
CA TYR A 45 7.83 1.21 20.48
C TYR A 45 9.13 0.77 21.14
N ALA A 46 9.74 1.60 21.98
CA ALA A 46 11.01 1.31 22.65
C ALA A 46 10.96 0.14 23.68
N ALA A 47 9.79 -0.52 23.86
CA ALA A 47 9.63 -1.59 24.86
C ALA A 47 9.39 -3.00 24.28
N SER A 48 9.10 -3.15 22.99
CA SER A 48 9.03 -4.48 22.34
C SER A 48 9.80 -4.46 21.02
N THR A 49 10.60 -5.49 20.79
CA THR A 49 11.24 -5.68 19.49
C THR A 49 10.15 -6.02 18.46
N ILE A 50 9.86 -5.12 17.54
CA ILE A 50 8.97 -5.40 16.42
C ILE A 50 9.56 -6.52 15.59
N ASN A 51 8.75 -7.54 15.31
CA ASN A 51 9.14 -8.69 14.52
C ASN A 51 8.48 -8.68 13.14
N ASP A 52 8.88 -9.59 12.26
CA ASP A 52 8.37 -9.67 10.90
C ASP A 52 6.84 -9.83 10.83
N ALA A 53 6.24 -10.58 11.78
CA ALA A 53 4.79 -10.77 11.82
C ALA A 53 4.05 -9.47 12.18
N ASP A 54 4.64 -8.61 13.01
CA ASP A 54 4.07 -7.29 13.33
C ASP A 54 4.06 -6.39 12.10
N ILE A 55 5.12 -6.44 11.28
CA ILE A 55 5.23 -5.69 10.03
C ILE A 55 4.20 -6.19 9.01
N LEU A 56 4.08 -7.51 8.84
CA LEU A 56 3.11 -8.09 7.92
C LEU A 56 1.66 -7.87 8.38
N ASN A 57 1.40 -7.82 9.67
CA ASN A 57 0.09 -7.46 10.21
C ASN A 57 -0.26 -5.98 9.97
N PHE A 58 0.74 -5.10 10.03
CA PHE A 58 0.54 -3.70 9.61
C PHE A 58 0.14 -3.62 8.14
N ALA A 59 0.85 -4.31 7.25
CA ALA A 59 0.49 -4.41 5.84
C ALA A 59 -0.92 -5.01 5.66
N LEU A 60 -1.25 -6.10 6.36
CA LEU A 60 -2.56 -6.75 6.27
C LEU A 60 -3.73 -5.81 6.63
N ASN A 61 -3.53 -4.85 7.56
CA ASN A 61 -4.58 -3.85 7.81
C ASN A 61 -4.80 -2.95 6.58
N LEU A 62 -3.74 -2.57 5.86
CA LEU A 62 -3.86 -1.75 4.65
C LEU A 62 -4.58 -2.55 3.55
N GLU A 63 -4.19 -3.80 3.34
CA GLU A 63 -4.87 -4.69 2.37
C GLU A 63 -6.37 -4.88 2.68
N TYR A 64 -6.74 -4.97 3.96
CA TYR A 64 -8.17 -5.00 4.33
C TYR A 64 -8.90 -3.74 3.88
N LEU A 65 -8.28 -2.55 4.02
CA LEU A 65 -8.89 -1.29 3.61
C LEU A 65 -9.07 -1.23 2.09
N GLU A 66 -8.04 -1.61 1.33
CA GLU A 66 -8.07 -1.59 -0.13
C GLU A 66 -9.06 -2.62 -0.67
N ALA A 67 -9.03 -3.85 -0.17
CA ALA A 67 -9.98 -4.89 -0.55
C ALA A 67 -11.44 -4.51 -0.24
N GLU A 68 -11.73 -3.90 0.93
CA GLU A 68 -13.07 -3.38 1.26
C GLU A 68 -13.47 -2.24 0.33
N PHE A 69 -12.55 -1.31 0.03
CA PHE A 69 -12.82 -0.19 -0.86
C PHE A 69 -13.21 -0.67 -2.26
N TYR A 70 -12.41 -1.54 -2.86
CA TYR A 70 -12.68 -2.04 -4.21
C TYR A 70 -13.88 -2.97 -4.27
N SER A 71 -14.11 -3.78 -3.25
CA SER A 71 -15.30 -4.66 -3.16
C SER A 71 -16.58 -3.83 -3.06
N MET A 72 -16.60 -2.82 -2.22
CA MET A 72 -17.75 -1.94 -2.07
C MET A 72 -18.00 -1.15 -3.36
N ALA A 73 -16.96 -0.56 -3.98
CA ALA A 73 -17.08 0.22 -5.20
C ALA A 73 -17.63 -0.59 -6.39
N THR A 74 -17.30 -1.87 -6.49
CA THR A 74 -17.64 -2.70 -7.65
C THR A 74 -18.86 -3.61 -7.44
N TYR A 75 -19.10 -4.08 -6.20
CA TYR A 75 -20.17 -5.02 -5.88
C TYR A 75 -21.15 -4.54 -4.81
N GLY A 76 -20.84 -3.43 -4.13
CA GLY A 76 -21.64 -2.96 -3.01
C GLY A 76 -21.65 -3.91 -1.83
N SER A 77 -20.58 -4.70 -1.65
CA SER A 77 -20.51 -5.75 -0.64
C SER A 77 -19.15 -5.74 0.05
N THR A 78 -19.17 -6.00 1.35
CA THR A 78 -17.99 -6.13 2.20
C THR A 78 -17.30 -7.48 2.00
N LEU A 79 -16.06 -7.62 2.48
CA LEU A 79 -15.33 -8.90 2.46
C LEU A 79 -16.06 -10.00 3.22
N LEU A 80 -16.79 -9.66 4.29
CA LEU A 80 -17.62 -10.60 5.04
C LEU A 80 -18.80 -11.10 4.19
N GLU A 81 -19.54 -10.19 3.56
CA GLU A 81 -20.68 -10.50 2.70
C GLU A 81 -20.30 -11.31 1.47
N LEU A 82 -19.10 -11.09 0.94
CA LEU A 82 -18.52 -11.86 -0.16
C LEU A 82 -17.98 -13.23 0.28
N GLY A 83 -17.97 -13.52 1.59
CA GLY A 83 -17.44 -14.78 2.13
C GLY A 83 -15.91 -14.88 2.03
N VAL A 84 -15.21 -13.77 1.82
CA VAL A 84 -13.74 -13.70 1.86
C VAL A 84 -13.24 -13.85 3.29
N LEU A 85 -13.98 -13.25 4.22
CA LEU A 85 -13.75 -13.37 5.67
C LEU A 85 -14.96 -14.02 6.34
N THR A 86 -14.71 -14.63 7.48
CA THR A 86 -15.73 -15.09 8.42
C THR A 86 -15.94 -14.06 9.53
N SER A 87 -17.05 -14.13 10.24
CA SER A 87 -17.32 -13.24 11.40
C SER A 87 -16.29 -13.37 12.54
N SER A 88 -15.57 -14.48 12.60
CA SER A 88 -14.49 -14.67 13.58
C SER A 88 -13.18 -13.99 13.17
N GLU A 89 -13.05 -13.59 11.91
CA GLU A 89 -11.87 -12.98 11.31
C GLU A 89 -11.95 -11.46 11.23
N GLU A 90 -13.05 -10.86 11.67
CA GLU A 90 -13.16 -9.42 11.87
C GLU A 90 -13.38 -9.06 13.35
N SER A 91 -12.97 -7.86 13.74
CA SER A 91 -13.16 -7.28 15.07
C SER A 91 -14.08 -6.07 15.05
N GLY A 92 -14.40 -5.55 13.88
CA GLY A 92 -15.32 -4.43 13.70
C GLY A 92 -15.86 -4.36 12.27
N PRO A 93 -17.02 -3.71 12.09
CA PRO A 93 -17.70 -3.64 10.79
C PRO A 93 -16.96 -2.73 9.81
N THR A 94 -17.19 -2.94 8.52
CA THR A 94 -16.96 -1.94 7.50
C THR A 94 -18.22 -1.07 7.37
N THR A 95 -18.04 0.24 7.40
CA THR A 95 -19.12 1.23 7.31
C THR A 95 -18.85 2.23 6.19
N GLY A 96 -19.91 2.81 5.64
CA GLY A 96 -19.80 3.74 4.52
C GLY A 96 -19.45 3.02 3.20
N GLY A 97 -19.16 3.84 2.19
CA GLY A 97 -18.98 3.33 0.84
C GLY A 97 -20.31 3.07 0.13
N ASP A 98 -20.23 2.84 -1.16
CA ASP A 98 -21.37 2.50 -2.02
C ASP A 98 -20.83 1.93 -3.34
N MET A 99 -21.69 1.31 -4.13
CA MET A 99 -21.36 1.03 -5.53
C MET A 99 -21.17 2.34 -6.30
N VAL A 100 -20.09 2.40 -7.09
CA VAL A 100 -19.85 3.56 -7.93
C VAL A 100 -20.88 3.59 -9.06
N PRO A 101 -21.68 4.68 -9.20
CA PRO A 101 -22.64 4.80 -10.28
C PRO A 101 -21.96 4.67 -11.65
N ASP A 102 -22.63 4.03 -12.58
CA ASP A 102 -22.19 3.83 -13.98
C ASP A 102 -20.82 3.11 -14.14
N PHE A 103 -20.30 2.50 -13.09
CA PHE A 103 -19.01 1.80 -13.15
C PHE A 103 -19.05 0.68 -14.19
N GLY A 104 -20.17 -0.06 -14.26
CA GLY A 104 -20.34 -1.14 -15.24
C GLY A 104 -20.30 -0.69 -16.70
N SER A 105 -20.58 0.57 -16.99
CA SER A 105 -20.49 1.17 -18.33
C SER A 105 -19.15 1.89 -18.58
N SER A 106 -18.33 2.06 -17.55
CA SER A 106 -17.04 2.71 -17.65
C SER A 106 -16.00 1.80 -18.31
N PRO A 107 -15.12 2.32 -19.20
CA PRO A 107 -13.96 1.59 -19.68
C PRO A 107 -13.01 1.13 -18.55
N LEU A 108 -13.15 1.67 -17.34
CA LEU A 108 -12.33 1.31 -16.17
C LEU A 108 -12.94 0.17 -15.33
N ALA A 109 -14.13 -0.33 -15.67
CA ALA A 109 -14.79 -1.41 -14.93
C ALA A 109 -13.91 -2.67 -14.82
N PHE A 110 -13.20 -3.02 -15.89
CA PHE A 110 -12.28 -4.16 -15.88
C PHE A 110 -11.09 -3.93 -14.95
N LEU A 111 -10.55 -2.70 -14.93
CA LEU A 111 -9.43 -2.34 -14.04
C LEU A 111 -9.85 -2.42 -12.57
N ALA A 112 -11.01 -1.83 -12.24
CA ALA A 112 -11.53 -1.89 -10.88
C ALA A 112 -11.82 -3.32 -10.40
N THR A 113 -12.32 -4.17 -11.31
CA THR A 113 -12.52 -5.60 -11.02
C THR A 113 -11.21 -6.32 -10.76
N ALA A 114 -10.18 -6.06 -11.60
CA ALA A 114 -8.87 -6.67 -11.45
C ALA A 114 -8.19 -6.25 -10.13
N LEU A 115 -8.25 -4.96 -9.79
CA LEU A 115 -7.77 -4.43 -8.51
C LEU A 115 -8.45 -5.14 -7.33
N ARG A 116 -9.79 -5.17 -7.31
CA ARG A 116 -10.52 -5.88 -6.25
C ARG A 116 -10.05 -7.33 -6.06
N GLU A 117 -9.90 -8.07 -7.16
CA GLU A 117 -9.49 -9.46 -7.10
C GLU A 117 -8.06 -9.60 -6.56
N ASN A 118 -7.15 -8.72 -6.96
CA ASN A 118 -5.78 -8.72 -6.46
C ASN A 118 -5.73 -8.38 -4.97
N GLU A 119 -6.45 -7.33 -4.50
CA GLU A 119 -6.44 -6.97 -3.08
C GLU A 119 -7.08 -8.06 -2.19
N ILE A 120 -8.15 -8.71 -2.67
CA ILE A 120 -8.70 -9.89 -2.00
C ILE A 120 -7.66 -11.01 -1.90
N ASP A 121 -6.88 -11.24 -2.94
CA ASP A 121 -5.86 -12.28 -2.94
C ASP A 121 -4.64 -11.89 -2.11
N HIS A 122 -4.26 -10.61 -2.01
CA HIS A 122 -3.26 -10.10 -1.06
C HIS A 122 -3.70 -10.37 0.39
N VAL A 123 -4.95 -10.05 0.74
CA VAL A 123 -5.53 -10.37 2.06
C VAL A 123 -5.40 -11.86 2.38
N LYS A 124 -5.85 -12.74 1.47
CA LYS A 124 -5.78 -14.20 1.65
C LYS A 124 -4.33 -14.68 1.79
N TYR A 125 -3.44 -14.14 0.98
CA TYR A 125 -2.04 -14.50 0.97
C TYR A 125 -1.35 -14.12 2.30
N LEU A 126 -1.50 -12.88 2.76
CA LEU A 126 -0.93 -12.44 4.03
C LEU A 126 -1.51 -13.20 5.22
N ARG A 127 -2.82 -13.44 5.24
CA ARG A 127 -3.46 -14.27 6.26
C ARG A 127 -2.90 -15.68 6.29
N SER A 128 -2.70 -16.28 5.12
CA SER A 128 -2.10 -17.61 5.00
C SER A 128 -0.65 -17.64 5.47
N ALA A 129 0.14 -16.61 5.14
CA ALA A 129 1.54 -16.50 5.56
C ALA A 129 1.69 -16.30 7.08
N LEU A 130 0.78 -15.54 7.69
CA LEU A 130 0.75 -15.25 9.12
C LEU A 130 0.11 -16.39 9.94
N GLY A 131 -0.78 -17.18 9.34
CA GLY A 131 -1.52 -18.24 10.02
C GLY A 131 -2.27 -17.73 11.26
N SER A 132 -2.05 -18.32 12.42
CA SER A 132 -2.70 -17.90 13.67
C SER A 132 -2.25 -16.54 14.21
N ALA A 133 -1.17 -15.97 13.67
CA ALA A 133 -0.70 -14.64 14.04
C ALA A 133 -1.40 -13.51 13.24
N ALA A 134 -2.20 -13.85 12.21
CA ALA A 134 -2.92 -12.88 11.42
C ALA A 134 -3.93 -12.10 12.28
N VAL A 135 -3.82 -10.76 12.25
CA VAL A 135 -4.80 -9.91 12.93
C VAL A 135 -6.17 -9.98 12.24
N LYS A 136 -7.23 -9.78 13.01
CA LYS A 136 -8.58 -9.64 12.47
C LYS A 136 -8.70 -8.32 11.71
N LYS A 137 -9.62 -8.26 10.75
CA LYS A 137 -9.98 -7.00 10.08
C LYS A 137 -10.53 -6.02 11.14
N PRO A 138 -9.99 -4.81 11.26
CA PRO A 138 -10.52 -3.80 12.19
C PRO A 138 -11.84 -3.20 11.68
N ALA A 139 -12.45 -2.33 12.46
CA ALA A 139 -13.50 -1.45 11.99
C ALA A 139 -12.94 -0.52 10.90
N ILE A 140 -13.65 -0.41 9.78
CA ILE A 140 -13.26 0.43 8.63
C ILE A 140 -14.38 1.40 8.30
N ASN A 141 -14.03 2.69 8.11
CA ASN A 141 -14.93 3.73 7.64
C ASN A 141 -14.53 4.16 6.23
N LEU A 142 -15.22 3.67 5.22
CA LEU A 142 -14.94 3.96 3.82
C LEU A 142 -15.31 5.40 3.41
N ASN A 143 -16.08 6.13 4.21
CA ASN A 143 -16.47 7.52 3.96
C ASN A 143 -15.57 8.55 4.68
N ALA A 144 -14.41 8.13 5.19
CA ALA A 144 -13.52 8.97 5.99
C ALA A 144 -13.16 10.32 5.34
N LEU A 145 -13.00 10.37 4.03
CA LEU A 145 -12.65 11.59 3.30
C LEU A 145 -13.84 12.24 2.56
N GLY A 146 -15.03 11.65 2.64
CA GLY A 146 -16.23 12.17 2.00
C GLY A 146 -16.25 12.05 0.47
N TYR A 147 -15.37 11.27 -0.12
CA TYR A 147 -15.34 10.94 -1.55
C TYR A 147 -14.82 9.52 -1.78
N GLY A 148 -14.95 9.03 -3.01
CA GLY A 148 -14.53 7.68 -3.41
C GLY A 148 -15.61 6.89 -4.15
N TYR A 149 -16.89 7.26 -3.98
CA TYR A 149 -17.99 6.44 -4.46
C TYR A 149 -19.03 7.17 -5.32
N SER A 150 -19.04 8.50 -5.36
CA SER A 150 -20.07 9.27 -6.05
C SER A 150 -19.99 9.24 -7.58
N SER A 151 -18.87 8.83 -8.14
CA SER A 151 -18.60 8.72 -9.58
C SER A 151 -17.29 7.96 -9.82
N VAL A 152 -17.03 7.54 -11.05
CA VAL A 152 -15.74 6.97 -11.48
C VAL A 152 -14.57 7.93 -11.21
N ASP A 153 -14.76 9.24 -11.44
CA ASP A 153 -13.74 10.24 -11.13
C ASP A 153 -13.46 10.34 -9.62
N SER A 154 -14.51 10.26 -8.81
CA SER A 154 -14.38 10.24 -7.34
C SER A 154 -13.63 8.99 -6.85
N TRP A 155 -13.93 7.84 -7.46
CA TRP A 155 -13.25 6.59 -7.21
C TRP A 155 -11.76 6.67 -7.58
N LEU A 156 -11.42 7.19 -8.76
CA LEU A 156 -10.03 7.36 -9.19
C LEU A 156 -9.22 8.23 -8.22
N LYS A 157 -9.82 9.27 -7.63
CA LYS A 157 -9.14 10.12 -6.64
C LYS A 157 -8.68 9.33 -5.41
N LEU A 158 -9.56 8.49 -4.87
CA LEU A 158 -9.30 7.73 -3.67
C LEU A 158 -8.44 6.50 -3.96
N ALA A 159 -8.72 5.78 -5.06
CA ALA A 159 -7.91 4.66 -5.53
C ALA A 159 -6.44 5.06 -5.69
N ARG A 160 -6.16 6.21 -6.34
CA ARG A 160 -4.80 6.72 -6.49
C ARG A 160 -4.10 6.91 -5.14
N GLN A 161 -4.83 7.44 -4.16
CA GLN A 161 -4.24 7.67 -2.83
C GLN A 161 -3.90 6.36 -2.12
N PHE A 162 -4.77 5.37 -2.21
CA PHE A 162 -4.52 4.06 -1.60
C PHE A 162 -3.32 3.38 -2.25
N GLU A 163 -3.32 3.23 -3.56
CA GLU A 163 -2.25 2.55 -4.28
C GLU A 163 -0.87 3.21 -4.09
N ASP A 164 -0.79 4.54 -4.15
CA ASP A 164 0.47 5.25 -3.93
C ASP A 164 0.97 5.09 -2.47
N VAL A 165 0.04 5.09 -1.51
CA VAL A 165 0.37 4.84 -0.10
C VAL A 165 0.77 3.39 0.12
N GLY A 166 0.08 2.41 -0.49
CA GLY A 166 0.41 0.98 -0.46
C GLY A 166 1.85 0.73 -0.94
N VAL A 167 2.20 1.22 -2.14
CA VAL A 167 3.58 1.16 -2.66
C VAL A 167 4.59 1.71 -1.65
N SER A 168 4.34 2.91 -1.11
CA SER A 168 5.26 3.57 -0.20
C SER A 168 5.38 2.88 1.16
N ALA A 169 4.31 2.26 1.65
CA ALA A 169 4.27 1.50 2.88
C ALA A 169 5.11 0.21 2.77
N TYR A 170 4.89 -0.59 1.72
CA TYR A 170 5.70 -1.79 1.46
C TYR A 170 7.17 -1.45 1.24
N LEU A 171 7.47 -0.37 0.51
CA LEU A 171 8.84 0.07 0.28
C LEU A 171 9.53 0.49 1.58
N GLY A 172 8.81 1.20 2.46
CA GLY A 172 9.32 1.61 3.77
C GLY A 172 9.50 0.44 4.74
N ALA A 173 8.65 -0.60 4.63
CA ALA A 173 8.71 -1.79 5.47
C ALA A 173 9.82 -2.78 5.06
N ALA A 174 10.14 -2.87 3.78
CA ALA A 174 11.06 -3.87 3.23
C ALA A 174 12.42 -3.97 3.96
N PRO A 175 13.12 -2.86 4.32
CA PRO A 175 14.39 -2.93 5.03
C PRO A 175 14.29 -3.50 6.45
N LEU A 176 13.10 -3.58 7.03
CA LEU A 176 12.87 -4.02 8.41
C LEU A 176 12.59 -5.52 8.49
N ILE A 177 12.23 -6.16 7.37
CA ILE A 177 11.91 -7.59 7.32
C ILE A 177 13.20 -8.39 7.33
N SER A 178 13.38 -9.21 8.39
CA SER A 178 14.55 -10.06 8.59
C SER A 178 14.47 -11.37 7.82
N SER A 179 13.29 -11.96 7.70
CA SER A 179 13.04 -13.21 6.97
C SER A 179 13.10 -12.96 5.45
N LYS A 180 14.01 -13.66 4.78
CA LYS A 180 14.09 -13.60 3.31
C LYS A 180 12.82 -14.10 2.61
N THR A 181 12.10 -15.02 3.23
CA THR A 181 10.83 -15.54 2.72
C THR A 181 9.76 -14.46 2.79
N TYR A 182 9.62 -13.78 3.92
CA TYR A 182 8.67 -12.67 4.05
C TYR A 182 9.06 -11.45 3.23
N LEU A 183 10.37 -11.16 3.13
CA LEU A 183 10.86 -10.10 2.24
C LEU A 183 10.55 -10.38 0.78
N ALA A 184 10.70 -11.63 0.32
CA ALA A 184 10.33 -12.01 -1.03
C ALA A 184 8.83 -11.88 -1.27
N ALA A 185 8.00 -12.26 -0.30
CA ALA A 185 6.56 -12.12 -0.34
C ALA A 185 6.14 -10.63 -0.41
N ALA A 186 6.64 -9.82 0.52
CA ALA A 186 6.38 -8.38 0.54
C ALA A 186 6.88 -7.68 -0.75
N GLY A 187 8.02 -8.11 -1.29
CA GLY A 187 8.54 -7.62 -2.55
C GLY A 187 7.68 -8.01 -3.76
N ALA A 188 7.02 -9.18 -3.74
CA ALA A 188 6.08 -9.58 -4.78
C ALA A 188 4.80 -8.73 -4.73
N ILE A 189 4.24 -8.50 -3.54
CA ILE A 189 3.09 -7.60 -3.37
C ILE A 189 3.47 -6.17 -3.78
N LEU A 190 4.58 -5.61 -3.31
CA LEU A 190 5.08 -4.29 -3.72
C LEU A 190 5.15 -4.14 -5.25
N ALA A 191 5.58 -5.18 -5.97
CA ALA A 191 5.63 -5.15 -7.42
C ALA A 191 4.25 -5.09 -8.07
N THR A 192 3.24 -5.72 -7.46
CA THR A 192 1.83 -5.66 -7.89
C THR A 192 1.24 -4.29 -7.57
N GLU A 193 1.44 -3.78 -6.35
CA GLU A 193 1.05 -2.44 -5.94
C GLU A 193 1.57 -1.34 -6.88
N ALA A 194 2.85 -1.46 -7.30
CA ALA A 194 3.43 -0.53 -8.25
C ALA A 194 2.75 -0.57 -9.64
N GLN A 195 2.22 -1.73 -10.06
CA GLN A 195 1.42 -1.86 -11.29
C GLN A 195 0.03 -1.24 -11.10
N HIS A 196 -0.60 -1.45 -9.95
CA HIS A 196 -1.88 -0.85 -9.57
C HIS A 196 -1.77 0.68 -9.57
N SER A 197 -0.83 1.23 -8.80
CA SER A 197 -0.52 2.66 -8.75
C SER A 197 -0.29 3.22 -10.16
N GLY A 198 0.59 2.62 -10.96
CA GLY A 198 0.87 3.07 -12.33
C GLY A 198 -0.37 3.10 -13.22
N SER A 199 -1.24 2.09 -13.12
CA SER A 199 -2.48 1.98 -13.90
C SER A 199 -3.50 3.04 -13.49
N ILE A 200 -3.72 3.23 -12.19
CA ILE A 200 -4.64 4.25 -11.64
C ILE A 200 -4.13 5.67 -11.92
N ARG A 201 -2.84 5.92 -11.78
CA ARG A 201 -2.22 7.21 -12.10
C ARG A 201 -2.39 7.57 -13.57
N LEU A 202 -2.18 6.61 -14.47
CA LEU A 202 -2.45 6.79 -15.90
C LEU A 202 -3.93 7.07 -16.17
N ALA A 203 -4.84 6.34 -15.51
CA ALA A 203 -6.27 6.57 -15.64
C ALA A 203 -6.68 7.97 -15.13
N CYS A 204 -6.11 8.47 -14.04
CA CYS A 204 -6.32 9.85 -13.58
C CYS A 204 -5.92 10.88 -14.65
N ILE A 205 -4.73 10.70 -15.25
CA ILE A 205 -4.24 11.61 -16.31
C ILE A 205 -5.17 11.59 -17.53
N GLN A 206 -5.54 10.40 -18.01
CA GLN A 206 -6.40 10.22 -19.19
C GLN A 206 -7.79 10.80 -19.00
N ASN A 207 -8.35 10.66 -17.79
CA ASN A 207 -9.68 11.19 -17.45
C ASN A 207 -9.62 12.62 -16.88
N ARG A 208 -8.43 13.25 -16.81
CA ARG A 208 -8.22 14.60 -16.28
C ARG A 208 -8.68 14.76 -14.83
N VAL A 209 -8.55 13.70 -14.06
CA VAL A 209 -8.91 13.69 -12.64
C VAL A 209 -7.74 14.21 -11.82
N THR A 210 -8.00 15.27 -11.06
CA THR A 210 -7.05 15.79 -10.06
C THR A 210 -7.33 15.12 -8.73
N SER A 211 -6.38 14.32 -8.22
CA SER A 211 -6.44 13.73 -6.90
C SER A 211 -5.63 14.59 -5.92
N PRO A 212 -6.18 14.95 -4.74
CA PRO A 212 -5.46 15.77 -3.78
C PRO A 212 -4.25 15.02 -3.21
N ALA A 213 -3.20 15.75 -2.86
CA ALA A 213 -2.04 15.20 -2.17
C ALA A 213 -2.44 14.71 -0.76
N VAL A 214 -1.90 13.56 -0.35
CA VAL A 214 -2.13 12.98 0.99
C VAL A 214 -1.19 13.56 2.04
N ASP A 215 0.02 13.96 1.65
CA ASP A 215 1.03 14.60 2.49
C ASP A 215 2.03 15.41 1.65
N SER A 216 3.09 15.91 2.28
CA SER A 216 4.13 16.68 1.60
C SER A 216 5.09 15.85 0.75
N LEU A 217 5.06 14.53 0.86
CA LEU A 217 5.86 13.61 0.04
C LEU A 217 5.12 13.18 -1.22
N ASP A 218 3.82 13.37 -1.26
CA ASP A 218 2.98 12.92 -2.37
C ASP A 218 3.21 13.75 -3.64
N VAL A 219 3.29 13.05 -4.77
CA VAL A 219 3.40 13.65 -6.10
C VAL A 219 2.15 13.27 -6.91
N PRO A 220 1.04 14.05 -6.79
CA PRO A 220 -0.18 13.76 -7.56
C PRO A 220 0.09 13.65 -9.06
N PRO A 221 -0.56 12.71 -9.78
CA PRO A 221 -0.26 12.44 -11.18
C PRO A 221 -0.64 13.62 -12.08
N THR A 222 0.29 13.98 -12.96
CA THR A 222 0.07 14.94 -14.05
C THR A 222 0.74 14.41 -15.32
N SER A 223 0.47 15.04 -16.48
CA SER A 223 1.13 14.68 -17.73
C SER A 223 2.66 14.89 -17.67
N GLN A 224 3.15 15.72 -16.76
CA GLN A 224 4.58 16.00 -16.55
C GLN A 224 5.17 15.15 -15.42
N ALA A 225 4.35 14.64 -14.49
CA ALA A 225 4.74 13.80 -13.37
C ALA A 225 3.83 12.55 -13.30
N PRO A 226 3.94 11.61 -14.25
CA PRO A 226 3.04 10.45 -14.29
C PRO A 226 3.35 9.42 -13.19
N TYR A 227 4.55 9.44 -12.63
CA TYR A 227 5.02 8.47 -11.63
C TYR A 227 5.20 9.12 -10.25
N ASP A 228 4.99 8.35 -9.18
CA ASP A 228 5.31 8.76 -7.80
C ASP A 228 6.76 8.44 -7.47
N VAL A 229 7.62 9.34 -7.94
CA VAL A 229 9.08 9.18 -7.80
C VAL A 229 9.76 10.52 -7.50
N THR A 230 10.92 10.45 -6.85
CA THR A 230 11.75 11.62 -6.63
C THR A 230 12.25 12.23 -7.95
N SER A 231 12.33 13.53 -8.03
CA SER A 231 12.84 14.24 -9.21
C SER A 231 14.35 14.06 -9.44
N SER A 232 15.09 13.64 -8.41
CA SER A 232 16.57 13.56 -8.48
C SER A 232 17.08 12.23 -9.03
N ASN A 233 16.37 11.12 -8.79
CA ASN A 233 16.87 9.78 -9.12
C ASN A 233 15.78 8.80 -9.61
N ALA A 234 14.53 9.27 -9.73
CA ALA A 234 13.38 8.49 -10.18
C ALA A 234 13.13 7.22 -9.32
N LEU A 235 13.39 7.30 -8.02
CA LEU A 235 13.05 6.24 -7.08
C LEU A 235 11.74 6.56 -6.38
N SER A 236 10.90 5.54 -6.16
CA SER A 236 9.69 5.66 -5.36
C SER A 236 10.02 6.08 -3.93
N ILE A 237 9.12 6.84 -3.32
CA ILE A 237 9.32 7.48 -2.01
C ILE A 237 8.81 6.56 -0.91
N PRO A 238 9.67 6.03 -0.01
CA PRO A 238 9.21 5.24 1.12
C PRO A 238 8.53 6.10 2.17
N ARG A 239 7.50 5.57 2.83
CA ARG A 239 6.90 6.18 4.02
C ARG A 239 7.19 5.35 5.27
N THR A 240 7.43 6.03 6.38
CA THR A 240 7.47 5.37 7.70
C THR A 240 6.06 4.94 8.12
N THR A 241 5.96 4.01 9.07
CA THR A 241 4.67 3.61 9.65
C THR A 241 3.91 4.80 10.22
N ALA A 242 4.60 5.73 10.88
CA ALA A 242 3.98 6.95 11.42
C ALA A 242 3.38 7.83 10.32
N GLN A 243 4.05 7.97 9.17
CA GLN A 243 3.52 8.71 8.03
C GLN A 243 2.31 8.03 7.42
N VAL A 244 2.34 6.69 7.27
CA VAL A 244 1.19 5.92 6.78
C VAL A 244 0.01 6.05 7.75
N LEU A 245 0.24 5.85 9.06
CA LEU A 245 -0.80 6.00 10.09
C LEU A 245 -1.41 7.41 10.10
N ASN A 246 -0.59 8.46 9.92
CA ASN A 246 -1.10 9.83 9.81
C ASN A 246 -2.08 10.00 8.65
N ILE A 247 -1.80 9.37 7.52
CA ILE A 247 -2.66 9.41 6.33
C ILE A 247 -3.95 8.65 6.59
N VAL A 248 -3.87 7.39 6.99
CA VAL A 248 -5.05 6.52 7.12
C VAL A 248 -5.93 6.86 8.33
N TYR A 249 -5.37 7.53 9.34
CA TYR A 249 -6.12 8.07 10.48
C TYR A 249 -6.59 9.51 10.27
N ALA A 250 -6.32 10.10 9.10
CA ALA A 250 -6.64 11.49 8.79
C ALA A 250 -6.12 12.47 9.87
N GLY A 251 -4.89 12.27 10.32
CA GLY A 251 -4.22 13.07 11.35
C GLY A 251 -4.44 12.60 12.79
N GLY A 252 -5.25 11.57 13.03
CA GLY A 252 -5.42 10.96 14.36
C GLY A 252 -4.18 10.19 14.80
N SER A 253 -3.88 10.13 16.09
CA SER A 253 -2.63 9.53 16.59
C SER A 253 -2.65 8.01 16.65
N CYS A 254 -3.74 7.38 17.07
CA CYS A 254 -3.89 5.92 17.19
C CYS A 254 -5.17 5.39 16.54
N SER A 255 -6.06 6.26 16.11
CA SER A 255 -7.35 5.95 15.48
C SER A 255 -7.88 7.17 14.75
N GLY A 256 -8.92 6.99 13.95
CA GLY A 256 -9.58 8.03 13.17
C GLY A 256 -9.58 7.72 11.67
N GLY A 257 -10.08 8.64 10.88
CA GLY A 257 -10.12 8.48 9.43
C GLY A 257 -10.76 7.16 8.99
N PHE A 258 -10.00 6.36 8.25
CA PHE A 258 -10.46 5.05 7.77
C PHE A 258 -10.53 3.98 8.86
N TYR A 259 -9.89 4.16 10.00
CA TYR A 259 -9.88 3.22 11.12
C TYR A 259 -10.40 3.91 12.38
N PRO A 260 -11.72 4.03 12.53
CA PRO A 260 -12.33 4.80 13.63
C PRO A 260 -11.90 4.32 15.01
N ASP A 261 -11.66 3.02 15.17
CA ASP A 261 -11.23 2.39 16.42
C ASP A 261 -9.71 2.04 16.42
N GLY A 262 -8.97 2.45 15.38
CA GLY A 262 -7.58 2.09 15.14
C GLY A 262 -7.41 0.78 14.37
N MET A 263 -6.17 0.53 13.93
CA MET A 263 -5.76 -0.76 13.35
C MET A 263 -5.60 -1.83 14.43
N ASN A 264 -5.57 -3.10 14.01
CA ASN A 264 -5.23 -4.23 14.87
C ASN A 264 -3.73 -4.57 14.79
N GLY A 265 -3.14 -5.03 15.90
CA GLY A 265 -1.74 -5.46 15.96
C GLY A 265 -0.89 -4.61 16.88
N VAL A 266 0.41 -4.55 16.61
CA VAL A 266 1.40 -3.86 17.45
C VAL A 266 1.70 -2.45 16.93
N ILE A 267 1.76 -2.27 15.61
CA ILE A 267 2.05 -0.99 14.96
C ILE A 267 0.73 -0.26 14.70
N ILE A 268 0.26 0.51 15.69
CA ILE A 268 -1.09 1.11 15.66
C ILE A 268 -1.12 2.60 16.01
N CYS A 269 -0.02 3.18 16.48
CA CYS A 269 0.01 4.60 16.85
C CYS A 269 1.13 5.34 16.12
N GLN A 270 0.86 6.61 15.81
CA GLN A 270 1.92 7.56 15.48
C GLN A 270 2.73 7.83 16.74
N SER A 271 4.00 7.76 16.68
CA SER A 271 4.89 8.03 17.80
C SER A 271 5.85 9.16 17.46
#